data_deddf5eaeb36fac12621384f01ee2ad0
#
_entry.id   deddf5eaeb36fac12621384f01ee2ad0
#
_cell.length_a   1.000
_cell.length_b   1.000
_cell.length_c   1.000
_cell.angle_alpha   90.00
_cell.angle_beta   90.00
_cell.angle_gamma   90.00
#
_symmetry.space_group_name_H-M   'P 1'
#
loop_
_entity.id
_entity.type
_entity.pdbx_description
1 polymer ?
#
loop_
_entity_poly.entity_id
_entity_poly.type
_entity_poly.pdbx_seq_one_letter_code
_entity_poly.pdbx_strand_id
1 'polypeptide(L)'
;MIVLDIETTGLNPLKHSIVEIGALDFSNPENQFYQKCQIWEGAEIDPFALKINGYSESQCQDLNKASLEQILINFIDWLDEIEDRTIAGHNVDFDISFLKASIKRYNIDYNFGFRKVDQHSLIYAHHLKFNKKPSLKNHLSNLGGDKIMEYVGLPTEPKPHSGINGAKFEAEAMSRLIYSKNLLVEFNSFEIPGYLIN
;
A
#
# COMPACT_ATOMS: atom_id res chain seq x y z
N MET A 1 -13.18 -1.23 -4.11
CA MET A 1 -11.79 -1.75 -4.18
C MET A 1 -11.06 -1.48 -2.87
N ILE A 2 -10.06 -2.29 -2.58
CA ILE A 2 -9.26 -2.20 -1.34
C ILE A 2 -7.92 -1.57 -1.66
N VAL A 3 -7.62 -0.41 -1.08
CA VAL A 3 -6.28 0.19 -1.17
C VAL A 3 -5.43 -0.36 -0.04
N LEU A 4 -4.30 -0.96 -0.40
CA LEU A 4 -3.45 -1.75 0.49
C LEU A 4 -2.01 -1.28 0.39
N ASP A 5 -1.37 -1.12 1.53
CA ASP A 5 0.08 -0.96 1.67
C ASP A 5 0.58 -1.79 2.85
N ILE A 6 1.71 -2.47 2.70
CA ILE A 6 2.32 -3.30 3.73
C ILE A 6 3.74 -2.83 4.05
N GLU A 7 4.13 -2.99 5.30
CA GLU A 7 5.54 -2.86 5.67
C GLU A 7 6.18 -4.23 5.85
N THR A 8 7.43 -4.35 5.41
CA THR A 8 8.14 -5.62 5.37
C THR A 8 9.57 -5.51 5.92
N THR A 9 10.18 -6.66 6.21
CA THR A 9 11.59 -6.72 6.61
C THR A 9 12.57 -6.73 5.44
N GLY A 10 12.11 -6.56 4.20
CA GLY A 10 12.94 -6.51 2.99
C GLY A 10 12.15 -6.79 1.72
N LEU A 11 12.80 -7.01 0.59
CA LEU A 11 12.17 -6.99 -0.73
C LEU A 11 11.78 -8.36 -1.29
N ASN A 12 12.19 -9.47 -0.67
CA ASN A 12 11.95 -10.82 -1.20
C ASN A 12 10.90 -11.55 -0.35
N PRO A 13 9.68 -11.83 -0.86
CA PRO A 13 8.61 -12.44 -0.09
C PRO A 13 8.88 -13.89 0.35
N LEU A 14 9.90 -14.55 -0.22
CA LEU A 14 10.30 -15.89 0.18
C LEU A 14 11.28 -15.90 1.37
N LYS A 15 11.92 -14.75 1.63
CA LYS A 15 12.97 -14.60 2.65
C LYS A 15 12.56 -13.64 3.77
N HIS A 16 11.86 -12.58 3.42
CA HIS A 16 11.47 -11.51 4.34
C HIS A 16 10.01 -11.67 4.78
N SER A 17 9.64 -10.96 5.84
CA SER A 17 8.32 -11.04 6.44
C SER A 17 7.56 -9.72 6.30
N ILE A 18 6.24 -9.80 6.26
CA ILE A 18 5.37 -8.68 6.59
C ILE A 18 5.53 -8.36 8.08
N VAL A 19 5.51 -7.09 8.45
CA VAL A 19 5.50 -6.59 9.83
C VAL A 19 4.24 -5.78 10.17
N GLU A 20 3.56 -5.25 9.14
CA GLU A 20 2.22 -4.65 9.29
C GLU A 20 1.44 -4.67 7.97
N ILE A 21 0.13 -4.68 8.07
CA ILE A 21 -0.81 -4.55 6.97
C ILE A 21 -1.69 -3.33 7.26
N GLY A 22 -1.72 -2.38 6.33
CA GLY A 22 -2.64 -1.26 6.31
C GLY A 22 -3.51 -1.31 5.06
N ALA A 23 -4.82 -1.17 5.22
CA ALA A 23 -5.75 -1.17 4.10
C ALA A 23 -7.00 -0.36 4.42
N LEU A 24 -7.70 0.10 3.39
CA LEU A 24 -9.01 0.70 3.51
C LEU A 24 -9.92 0.35 2.32
N ASP A 25 -11.22 0.32 2.59
CA ASP A 25 -12.22 0.22 1.54
C ASP A 25 -12.40 1.59 0.88
N PHE A 26 -12.03 1.68 -0.41
CA PHE A 26 -12.11 2.92 -1.17
C PHE A 26 -13.54 3.47 -1.28
N SER A 27 -14.56 2.62 -1.23
CA SER A 27 -15.96 3.02 -1.28
C SER A 27 -16.50 3.48 0.08
N ASN A 28 -15.87 3.05 1.17
CA ASN A 28 -16.17 3.43 2.56
C ASN A 28 -14.87 3.64 3.34
N PRO A 29 -14.19 4.80 3.18
CA PRO A 29 -12.83 5.02 3.69
C PRO A 29 -12.68 4.96 5.23
N GLU A 30 -13.78 5.01 5.96
CA GLU A 30 -13.81 4.79 7.40
C GLU A 30 -13.66 3.30 7.77
N ASN A 31 -13.95 2.38 6.82
CA ASN A 31 -13.72 0.96 6.99
C ASN A 31 -12.26 0.64 6.67
N GLN A 32 -11.45 0.56 7.73
CA GLN A 32 -10.00 0.41 7.66
C GLN A 32 -9.55 -0.84 8.39
N PHE A 33 -8.49 -1.45 7.88
CA PHE A 33 -7.76 -2.52 8.52
C PHE A 33 -6.33 -2.05 8.84
N TYR A 34 -5.89 -2.23 10.08
CA TYR A 34 -4.52 -1.93 10.46
C TYR A 34 -4.07 -2.85 11.58
N GLN A 35 -3.12 -3.74 11.29
CA GLN A 35 -2.53 -4.64 12.28
C GLN A 35 -1.03 -4.81 12.07
N LYS A 36 -0.32 -4.96 13.17
CA LYS A 36 1.12 -5.25 13.25
C LYS A 36 1.33 -6.66 13.74
N CYS A 37 2.40 -7.32 13.23
CA CYS A 37 2.72 -8.67 13.66
C CYS A 37 4.20 -8.84 14.00
N GLN A 38 4.48 -9.96 14.63
CA GLN A 38 5.82 -10.52 14.66
C GLN A 38 6.13 -11.18 13.31
N ILE A 39 7.39 -11.20 12.94
CA ILE A 39 7.85 -11.89 11.73
C ILE A 39 7.72 -13.41 11.89
N TRP A 40 7.60 -14.13 10.76
CA TRP A 40 7.65 -15.60 10.80
C TRP A 40 9.06 -16.08 11.20
N GLU A 41 9.13 -17.26 11.82
CA GLU A 41 10.37 -17.84 12.32
C GLU A 41 11.35 -18.14 11.16
N GLY A 42 12.56 -17.58 11.25
CA GLY A 42 13.58 -17.69 10.20
C GLY A 42 13.51 -16.63 9.09
N ALA A 43 12.62 -15.63 9.21
CA ALA A 43 12.61 -14.52 8.27
C ALA A 43 13.90 -13.70 8.34
N GLU A 44 14.44 -13.36 7.18
CA GLU A 44 15.58 -12.44 7.07
C GLU A 44 15.12 -10.99 7.33
N ILE A 45 16.02 -10.18 7.87
CA ILE A 45 15.79 -8.75 8.13
C ILE A 45 16.83 -7.94 7.37
N ASP A 46 16.37 -7.05 6.49
CA ASP A 46 17.20 -6.07 5.81
C ASP A 46 17.22 -4.77 6.63
N PRO A 47 18.38 -4.34 7.15
CA PRO A 47 18.49 -3.09 7.90
C PRO A 47 18.04 -1.87 7.12
N PHE A 48 18.11 -1.91 5.78
CA PHE A 48 17.64 -0.81 4.94
C PHE A 48 16.10 -0.69 4.97
N ALA A 49 15.38 -1.83 4.95
CA ALA A 49 13.93 -1.83 5.08
C ALA A 49 13.51 -1.28 6.46
N LEU A 50 14.18 -1.71 7.54
CA LEU A 50 13.90 -1.19 8.88
C LEU A 50 14.14 0.32 9.02
N LYS A 51 15.12 0.87 8.29
CA LYS A 51 15.35 2.32 8.26
C LYS A 51 14.21 3.09 7.62
N ILE A 52 13.50 2.49 6.67
CA ILE A 52 12.35 3.11 5.98
C ILE A 52 11.13 3.12 6.88
N ASN A 53 10.77 1.96 7.43
CA ASN A 53 9.55 1.78 8.22
C ASN A 53 9.73 2.03 9.73
N GLY A 54 10.95 2.32 10.18
CA GLY A 54 11.24 2.70 11.56
C GLY A 54 11.21 1.56 12.58
N TYR A 55 11.09 0.30 12.14
CA TYR A 55 11.14 -0.85 13.05
C TYR A 55 12.56 -1.13 13.50
N SER A 56 12.69 -1.63 14.73
CA SER A 56 13.90 -2.32 15.21
C SER A 56 13.74 -3.84 15.05
N GLU A 57 14.86 -4.56 15.00
CA GLU A 57 14.83 -6.04 14.97
C GLU A 57 14.04 -6.62 16.15
N SER A 58 14.22 -6.06 17.35
CA SER A 58 13.49 -6.49 18.55
C SER A 58 11.97 -6.28 18.42
N GLN A 59 11.53 -5.22 17.75
CA GLN A 59 10.11 -4.99 17.48
C GLN A 59 9.54 -5.94 16.44
N CYS A 60 10.35 -6.37 15.46
CA CYS A 60 9.95 -7.36 14.48
C CYS A 60 9.80 -8.77 15.13
N GLN A 61 10.62 -9.08 16.10
CA GLN A 61 10.66 -10.38 16.78
C GLN A 61 9.86 -10.44 18.09
N ASP A 62 9.10 -9.39 18.40
CA ASP A 62 8.34 -9.30 19.67
C ASP A 62 7.20 -10.32 19.71
N LEU A 63 7.37 -11.35 20.53
CA LEU A 63 6.42 -12.46 20.72
C LEU A 63 5.11 -12.03 21.40
N ASN A 64 5.00 -10.81 21.92
CA ASN A 64 3.75 -10.27 22.44
C ASN A 64 2.83 -9.74 21.34
N LYS A 65 3.34 -9.56 20.12
CA LYS A 65 2.52 -9.22 18.96
C LYS A 65 1.80 -10.46 18.42
N ALA A 66 0.71 -10.25 17.72
CA ALA A 66 0.05 -11.29 16.95
C ALA A 66 1.03 -11.93 15.94
N SER A 67 0.86 -13.21 15.67
CA SER A 67 1.61 -13.88 14.60
C SER A 67 1.20 -13.33 13.23
N LEU A 68 2.09 -13.47 12.23
CA LEU A 68 1.73 -13.15 10.85
C LEU A 68 0.53 -13.98 10.38
N GLU A 69 0.45 -15.25 10.77
CA GLU A 69 -0.70 -16.11 10.46
C GLU A 69 -2.01 -15.51 10.98
N GLN A 70 -2.03 -15.08 12.23
CA GLN A 70 -3.24 -14.49 12.83
C GLN A 70 -3.68 -13.22 12.12
N ILE A 71 -2.75 -12.32 11.76
CA ILE A 71 -3.16 -11.09 11.08
C ILE A 71 -3.60 -11.34 9.64
N LEU A 72 -3.09 -12.38 8.98
CA LEU A 72 -3.57 -12.78 7.65
C LEU A 72 -5.01 -13.30 7.71
N ILE A 73 -5.34 -14.12 8.71
CA ILE A 73 -6.71 -14.58 8.95
C ILE A 73 -7.63 -13.39 9.22
N ASN A 74 -7.27 -12.51 10.15
CA ASN A 74 -8.04 -11.31 10.45
C ASN A 74 -8.24 -10.40 9.22
N PHE A 75 -7.21 -10.29 8.37
CA PHE A 75 -7.29 -9.51 7.14
C PHE A 75 -8.24 -10.13 6.12
N ILE A 76 -8.21 -11.44 5.97
CA ILE A 76 -9.12 -12.17 5.09
C ILE A 76 -10.55 -12.06 5.60
N ASP A 77 -10.80 -12.23 6.90
CA ASP A 77 -12.12 -12.05 7.51
C ASP A 77 -12.67 -10.64 7.25
N TRP A 78 -11.82 -9.60 7.39
CA TRP A 78 -12.19 -8.23 7.06
C TRP A 78 -12.50 -8.05 5.57
N LEU A 79 -11.70 -8.65 4.67
CA LEU A 79 -11.96 -8.61 3.22
C LEU A 79 -13.30 -9.29 2.88
N ASP A 80 -13.67 -10.34 3.61
CA ASP A 80 -14.90 -11.11 3.33
C ASP A 80 -16.20 -10.32 3.58
N GLU A 81 -16.12 -9.23 4.34
CA GLU A 81 -17.22 -8.30 4.56
C GLU A 81 -17.34 -7.24 3.45
N ILE A 82 -16.39 -7.18 2.49
CA ILE A 82 -16.33 -6.14 1.46
C ILE A 82 -16.79 -6.70 0.11
N GLU A 83 -17.64 -5.94 -0.59
CA GLU A 83 -18.22 -6.34 -1.87
C GLU A 83 -17.18 -6.37 -3.01
N ASP A 84 -16.43 -5.26 -3.18
CA ASP A 84 -15.36 -5.19 -4.21
C ASP A 84 -13.98 -5.36 -3.57
N ARG A 85 -13.46 -6.59 -3.62
CA ARG A 85 -12.16 -6.99 -3.08
C ARG A 85 -11.00 -6.81 -4.06
N THR A 86 -11.20 -6.05 -5.13
CA THR A 86 -10.11 -5.72 -6.06
C THR A 86 -9.02 -4.95 -5.32
N ILE A 87 -7.82 -5.50 -5.25
CA ILE A 87 -6.69 -4.85 -4.57
C ILE A 87 -6.15 -3.71 -5.44
N ALA A 88 -5.89 -2.60 -4.80
CA ALA A 88 -5.30 -1.39 -5.38
C ALA A 88 -4.14 -0.90 -4.50
N GLY A 89 -3.19 -0.18 -5.10
CA GLY A 89 -2.03 0.36 -4.37
C GLY A 89 -0.97 0.90 -5.33
N HIS A 90 0.15 1.35 -4.80
CA HIS A 90 1.30 1.77 -5.59
C HIS A 90 2.30 0.61 -5.71
N ASN A 91 2.58 0.17 -6.95
CA ASN A 91 3.40 -1.01 -7.19
C ASN A 91 2.85 -2.24 -6.44
N VAL A 92 1.55 -2.37 -6.45
CA VAL A 92 0.77 -3.31 -5.62
C VAL A 92 1.10 -4.79 -5.86
N ASP A 93 1.87 -5.11 -6.91
CA ASP A 93 2.44 -6.45 -7.10
C ASP A 93 3.38 -6.86 -5.98
N PHE A 94 4.08 -5.90 -5.40
CA PHE A 94 4.94 -6.13 -4.25
C PHE A 94 4.12 -6.66 -3.07
N ASP A 95 3.08 -5.94 -2.67
CA ASP A 95 2.20 -6.28 -1.55
C ASP A 95 1.50 -7.63 -1.76
N ILE A 96 0.90 -7.82 -2.93
CA ILE A 96 0.22 -9.07 -3.29
C ILE A 96 1.20 -10.25 -3.28
N SER A 97 2.47 -10.06 -3.68
CA SER A 97 3.47 -11.13 -3.67
C SER A 97 3.79 -11.60 -2.25
N PHE A 98 3.89 -10.66 -1.30
CA PHE A 98 4.09 -10.97 0.13
C PHE A 98 2.87 -11.65 0.74
N LEU A 99 1.67 -11.16 0.45
CA LEU A 99 0.43 -11.81 0.90
C LEU A 99 0.32 -13.24 0.37
N LYS A 100 0.55 -13.45 -0.93
CA LYS A 100 0.51 -14.79 -1.56
C LYS A 100 1.57 -15.74 -1.00
N ALA A 101 2.79 -15.26 -0.77
CA ALA A 101 3.84 -16.06 -0.15
C ALA A 101 3.48 -16.45 1.29
N SER A 102 2.87 -15.52 2.02
CA SER A 102 2.49 -15.70 3.42
C SER A 102 1.32 -16.68 3.59
N ILE A 103 0.23 -16.55 2.81
CA ILE A 103 -0.89 -17.52 2.86
C ILE A 103 -0.42 -18.93 2.46
N LYS A 104 0.49 -19.03 1.48
CA LYS A 104 1.08 -20.32 1.10
C LYS A 104 1.90 -20.94 2.24
N ARG A 105 2.65 -20.13 2.99
CA ARG A 105 3.46 -20.59 4.13
C ARG A 105 2.61 -21.22 5.22
N TYR A 106 1.45 -20.63 5.50
CA TYR A 106 0.52 -21.08 6.55
C TYR A 106 -0.58 -22.01 6.05
N ASN A 107 -0.54 -22.42 4.76
CA ASN A 107 -1.57 -23.25 4.12
C ASN A 107 -2.99 -22.64 4.24
N ILE A 108 -3.11 -21.32 4.19
CA ILE A 108 -4.39 -20.60 4.20
C ILE A 108 -4.96 -20.67 2.78
N ASP A 109 -6.18 -21.20 2.64
CA ASP A 109 -6.88 -21.27 1.36
C ASP A 109 -7.60 -19.95 1.07
N TYR A 110 -6.89 -19.02 0.42
CA TYR A 110 -7.44 -17.75 -0.04
C TYR A 110 -6.80 -17.33 -1.37
N ASN A 111 -7.59 -16.65 -2.22
CA ASN A 111 -7.13 -16.19 -3.52
C ASN A 111 -7.28 -14.67 -3.65
N PHE A 112 -6.18 -13.92 -3.55
CA PHE A 112 -6.16 -12.47 -3.79
C PHE A 112 -6.40 -12.07 -5.25
N GLY A 113 -6.65 -13.03 -6.14
CA GLY A 113 -6.84 -12.76 -7.56
C GLY A 113 -5.54 -12.34 -8.28
N PHE A 114 -5.73 -11.91 -9.53
CA PHE A 114 -4.62 -11.41 -10.36
C PHE A 114 -4.92 -10.04 -11.00
N ARG A 115 -6.21 -9.60 -10.99
CA ARG A 115 -6.59 -8.27 -11.44
C ARG A 115 -6.46 -7.29 -10.29
N LYS A 116 -5.89 -6.12 -10.59
CA LYS A 116 -5.55 -5.10 -9.61
C LYS A 116 -5.65 -3.72 -10.24
N VAL A 117 -5.69 -2.70 -9.42
CA VAL A 117 -5.60 -1.30 -9.83
C VAL A 117 -4.28 -0.74 -9.29
N ASP A 118 -3.34 -0.49 -10.19
CA ASP A 118 -2.04 0.05 -9.83
C ASP A 118 -1.99 1.56 -10.03
N GLN A 119 -1.60 2.29 -9.00
CA GLN A 119 -1.57 3.76 -8.97
C GLN A 119 -0.58 4.33 -10.01
N HIS A 120 0.58 3.67 -10.22
CA HIS A 120 1.53 4.08 -11.24
C HIS A 120 0.88 4.05 -12.64
N SER A 121 0.08 3.02 -12.93
CA SER A 121 -0.62 2.90 -14.22
C SER A 121 -1.67 4.00 -14.39
N LEU A 122 -2.38 4.36 -13.33
CA LEU A 122 -3.37 5.45 -13.36
C LEU A 122 -2.72 6.80 -13.68
N ILE A 123 -1.65 7.16 -12.98
CA ILE A 123 -0.96 8.45 -13.21
C ILE A 123 -0.27 8.47 -14.56
N TYR A 124 0.30 7.35 -15.02
CA TYR A 124 0.89 7.26 -16.35
C TYR A 124 -0.16 7.52 -17.43
N ALA A 125 -1.32 6.85 -17.35
CA ALA A 125 -2.44 7.07 -18.23
C ALA A 125 -2.96 8.53 -18.21
N HIS A 126 -3.00 9.14 -17.01
CA HIS A 126 -3.39 10.54 -16.86
C HIS A 126 -2.41 11.49 -17.56
N HIS A 127 -1.09 11.26 -17.46
CA HIS A 127 -0.12 12.05 -18.22
C HIS A 127 -0.36 11.97 -19.73
N LEU A 128 -0.58 10.76 -20.26
CA LEU A 128 -0.86 10.57 -21.70
C LEU A 128 -2.14 11.26 -22.13
N LYS A 129 -3.22 11.15 -21.34
CA LYS A 129 -4.50 11.80 -21.62
C LYS A 129 -4.38 13.32 -21.80
N PHE A 130 -3.51 13.96 -21.02
CA PHE A 130 -3.30 15.40 -21.05
C PHE A 130 -2.06 15.84 -21.84
N ASN A 131 -1.51 14.97 -22.69
CA ASN A 131 -0.30 15.22 -23.49
C ASN A 131 0.91 15.68 -22.65
N LYS A 132 0.97 15.26 -21.38
CA LYS A 132 2.13 15.48 -20.52
C LYS A 132 3.10 14.31 -20.67
N LYS A 133 4.40 14.60 -20.63
CA LYS A 133 5.42 13.55 -20.64
C LYS A 133 5.65 13.07 -19.20
N PRO A 134 5.50 11.76 -18.91
CA PRO A 134 5.87 11.22 -17.62
C PRO A 134 7.36 11.46 -17.32
N SER A 135 7.70 11.69 -16.05
CA SER A 135 9.10 11.79 -15.64
C SER A 135 9.82 10.47 -15.87
N LEU A 136 11.03 10.53 -16.45
CA LEU A 136 11.87 9.37 -16.72
C LEU A 136 13.21 9.45 -15.98
N LYS A 137 13.73 8.29 -15.57
CA LYS A 137 15.10 8.10 -15.09
C LYS A 137 15.67 6.86 -15.78
N ASN A 138 16.83 7.01 -16.42
CA ASN A 138 17.45 5.92 -17.19
C ASN A 138 16.48 5.28 -18.21
N HIS A 139 15.71 6.10 -18.92
CA HIS A 139 14.70 5.69 -19.92
C HIS A 139 13.51 4.92 -19.37
N LEU A 140 13.37 4.77 -18.06
CA LEU A 140 12.24 4.13 -17.39
C LEU A 140 11.40 5.18 -16.66
N SER A 141 10.12 4.87 -16.42
CA SER A 141 9.24 5.73 -15.63
C SER A 141 9.84 5.99 -14.24
N ASN A 142 9.81 7.26 -13.84
CA ASN A 142 10.27 7.71 -12.53
C ASN A 142 9.10 8.31 -11.72
N LEU A 143 7.91 7.73 -11.87
CA LEU A 143 6.70 8.10 -11.15
C LEU A 143 6.59 7.22 -9.87
N GLY A 144 7.51 7.43 -8.92
CA GLY A 144 7.43 6.83 -7.60
C GLY A 144 6.42 7.55 -6.69
N GLY A 145 6.12 6.99 -5.53
CA GLY A 145 5.11 7.49 -4.58
C GLY A 145 5.22 9.00 -4.33
N ASP A 146 6.38 9.52 -3.94
CA ASP A 146 6.59 10.96 -3.69
C ASP A 146 6.20 11.84 -4.88
N LYS A 147 6.53 11.42 -6.11
CA LYS A 147 6.17 12.20 -7.32
C LYS A 147 4.70 12.11 -7.65
N ILE A 148 4.06 11.02 -7.31
CA ILE A 148 2.61 10.88 -7.44
C ILE A 148 1.93 11.82 -6.46
N MET A 149 2.37 11.84 -5.20
CA MET A 149 1.83 12.75 -4.18
C MET A 149 2.01 14.22 -4.60
N GLU A 150 3.20 14.63 -5.03
CA GLU A 150 3.45 15.96 -5.58
C GLU A 150 2.51 16.29 -6.74
N TYR A 151 2.33 15.36 -7.68
CA TYR A 151 1.48 15.54 -8.84
C TYR A 151 0.00 15.75 -8.49
N VAL A 152 -0.50 15.10 -7.46
CA VAL A 152 -1.90 15.24 -7.02
C VAL A 152 -2.09 16.32 -5.94
N GLY A 153 -1.05 17.09 -5.63
CA GLY A 153 -1.12 18.19 -4.65
C GLY A 153 -1.14 17.72 -3.19
N LEU A 154 -0.54 16.56 -2.92
CA LEU A 154 -0.37 16.04 -1.57
C LEU A 154 1.09 16.22 -1.09
N PRO A 155 1.33 16.33 0.21
CA PRO A 155 2.66 16.18 0.77
C PRO A 155 3.17 14.75 0.58
N THR A 156 4.47 14.55 0.75
CA THR A 156 5.05 13.21 0.85
C THR A 156 4.57 12.51 2.13
N GLU A 157 4.48 11.20 2.09
CA GLU A 157 4.14 10.42 3.27
C GLU A 157 5.11 10.71 4.44
N PRO A 158 4.59 10.92 5.66
CA PRO A 158 5.44 11.11 6.83
C PRO A 158 6.33 9.91 7.13
N LYS A 159 7.54 10.17 7.62
CA LYS A 159 8.43 9.10 8.08
C LYS A 159 8.37 8.98 9.61
N PRO A 160 8.51 7.77 10.16
CA PRO A 160 8.66 6.49 9.45
C PRO A 160 7.39 6.10 8.68
N HIS A 161 7.55 5.35 7.59
CA HIS A 161 6.42 4.83 6.82
C HIS A 161 5.57 3.86 7.65
N SER A 162 4.29 3.78 7.33
CA SER A 162 3.33 2.90 7.99
C SER A 162 2.26 2.49 6.99
N GLY A 163 1.96 1.20 6.90
CA GLY A 163 1.03 0.66 5.90
C GLY A 163 -0.33 1.36 5.88
N ILE A 164 -0.89 1.76 7.06
CA ILE A 164 -2.17 2.49 7.04
C ILE A 164 -2.01 3.92 6.50
N ASN A 165 -0.89 4.60 6.76
CA ASN A 165 -0.65 5.92 6.18
C ASN A 165 -0.43 5.80 4.67
N GLY A 166 0.41 4.86 4.21
CA GLY A 166 0.61 4.59 2.79
C GLY A 166 -0.71 4.33 2.07
N ALA A 167 -1.53 3.40 2.58
CA ALA A 167 -2.85 3.11 2.01
C ALA A 167 -3.78 4.36 1.94
N LYS A 168 -3.77 5.24 2.96
CA LYS A 168 -4.53 6.48 2.97
C LYS A 168 -4.04 7.49 1.92
N PHE A 169 -2.72 7.73 1.85
CA PHE A 169 -2.12 8.60 0.86
C PHE A 169 -2.39 8.11 -0.58
N GLU A 170 -2.28 6.82 -0.80
CA GLU A 170 -2.55 6.20 -2.09
C GLU A 170 -4.03 6.29 -2.48
N ALA A 171 -4.94 6.01 -1.55
CA ALA A 171 -6.38 6.13 -1.77
C ALA A 171 -6.78 7.58 -2.09
N GLU A 172 -6.27 8.55 -1.34
CA GLU A 172 -6.49 9.97 -1.60
C GLU A 172 -5.97 10.36 -2.98
N ALA A 173 -4.74 9.95 -3.34
CA ALA A 173 -4.16 10.23 -4.64
C ALA A 173 -4.98 9.60 -5.79
N MET A 174 -5.47 8.37 -5.63
CA MET A 174 -6.36 7.72 -6.59
C MET A 174 -7.68 8.49 -6.75
N SER A 175 -8.28 8.96 -5.66
CA SER A 175 -9.51 9.75 -5.70
C SER A 175 -9.33 11.05 -6.48
N ARG A 176 -8.21 11.75 -6.24
CA ARG A 176 -7.87 12.99 -6.98
C ARG A 176 -7.65 12.74 -8.47
N LEU A 177 -6.97 11.61 -8.82
CA LEU A 177 -6.73 11.24 -10.21
C LEU A 177 -8.00 10.83 -10.97
N ILE A 178 -8.90 10.09 -10.29
CA ILE A 178 -10.08 9.49 -10.93
C ILE A 178 -11.28 10.44 -10.89
N TYR A 179 -11.50 11.10 -9.74
CA TYR A 179 -12.72 11.88 -9.49
C TYR A 179 -12.48 13.37 -9.30
N SER A 180 -11.23 13.81 -9.27
CA SER A 180 -10.88 15.22 -8.96
C SER A 180 -11.45 15.69 -7.62
N LYS A 181 -11.47 14.79 -6.62
CA LYS A 181 -12.08 15.03 -5.29
C LYS A 181 -11.22 14.45 -4.19
N ASN A 182 -11.30 15.09 -3.01
CA ASN A 182 -10.77 14.49 -1.80
C ASN A 182 -11.59 13.26 -1.40
N LEU A 183 -10.93 12.27 -0.83
CA LEU A 183 -11.53 11.05 -0.28
C LEU A 183 -11.60 11.13 1.25
N LEU A 184 -10.51 11.54 1.88
CA LEU A 184 -10.32 11.54 3.32
C LEU A 184 -10.29 12.97 3.86
N VAL A 185 -10.95 13.20 5.01
CA VAL A 185 -11.09 14.55 5.62
C VAL A 185 -9.75 15.17 6.03
N GLU A 186 -8.78 14.34 6.40
CA GLU A 186 -7.44 14.78 6.79
C GLU A 186 -6.65 15.46 5.66
N PHE A 187 -7.04 15.23 4.40
CA PHE A 187 -6.40 15.86 3.23
C PHE A 187 -7.16 17.08 2.70
N ASN A 188 -8.25 17.49 3.32
CA ASN A 188 -9.07 18.63 2.85
C ASN A 188 -8.33 19.98 2.85
N SER A 189 -7.27 20.12 3.64
CA SER A 189 -6.44 21.33 3.66
C SER A 189 -5.48 21.44 2.47
N PHE A 190 -5.28 20.37 1.70
CA PHE A 190 -4.40 20.34 0.55
C PHE A 190 -5.21 20.57 -0.73
N GLU A 191 -4.88 21.65 -1.44
CA GLU A 191 -5.58 22.01 -2.68
C GLU A 191 -5.38 20.95 -3.77
N ILE A 192 -6.45 20.63 -4.48
CA ILE A 192 -6.38 19.78 -5.67
C ILE A 192 -5.88 20.62 -6.84
N PRO A 193 -4.78 20.25 -7.52
CA PRO A 193 -4.26 21.00 -8.65
C PRO A 193 -5.30 21.21 -9.76
N GLY A 194 -5.43 22.45 -10.28
CA GLY A 194 -6.44 22.79 -11.26
C GLY A 194 -6.43 21.90 -12.53
N TYR A 195 -5.29 21.36 -12.93
CA TYR A 195 -5.19 20.44 -14.05
C TYR A 195 -5.78 19.03 -13.80
N LEU A 196 -6.19 18.73 -12.57
CA LEU A 196 -6.94 17.51 -12.24
C LEU A 196 -8.45 17.76 -12.27
N ILE A 197 -8.89 19.03 -12.23
CA ILE A 197 -10.30 19.40 -12.11
C ILE A 197 -10.96 19.59 -13.50
N ASN A 198 -10.17 19.71 -14.57
CA ASN A 198 -10.62 20.02 -15.94
C ASN A 198 -10.71 18.77 -16.83
#